data_ed8ea8a6f2af4d85252783f641355009
#
_entry.id   ed8ea8a6f2af4d85252783f641355009
#
_cell.length_a   1.000
_cell.length_b   1.000
_cell.length_c   1.000
_cell.angle_alpha   90.00
_cell.angle_beta   90.00
_cell.angle_gamma   90.00
#
_symmetry.space_group_name_H-M   'P 1'
#
loop_
_entity.id
_entity.type
_entity.pdbx_description
1 polymer ?
#
loop_
_entity_poly.entity_id
_entity_poly.type
_entity_poly.pdbx_seq_one_letter_code
_entity_poly.pdbx_strand_id
1 'polypeptide(L)'
;MITTVFGGSAPKPNSPAYNDALMLGKLLAERGHSVMTGGYIGTMEAVSRGASEVGGHVIGLTCEEIESWRDVRPNQWIKEEWRYATLKERLNALIEKCDAAFALPGGPGTLTEISLMW
;
A
#
# COMPACT_ATOMS: atom_id res chain seq x y z
N MET A 1 6.59 -14.25 2.13
CA MET A 1 5.48 -13.82 3.01
C MET A 1 4.86 -12.54 2.45
N ILE A 2 3.65 -12.23 2.87
CA ILE A 2 2.96 -11.01 2.46
C ILE A 2 3.24 -9.93 3.49
N THR A 3 3.76 -8.79 3.03
CA THR A 3 4.06 -7.64 3.90
C THR A 3 3.18 -6.46 3.51
N THR A 4 2.37 -5.99 4.45
CA THR A 4 1.56 -4.78 4.26
C THR A 4 2.41 -3.56 4.57
N VAL A 5 2.30 -2.52 3.73
CA VAL A 5 2.94 -1.23 3.98
C VAL A 5 1.87 -0.15 4.11
N PHE A 6 1.84 0.51 5.26
CA PHE A 6 0.95 1.63 5.53
C PHE A 6 1.67 2.95 5.33
N GLY A 7 0.99 3.93 4.78
CA GLY A 7 1.55 5.26 4.59
C GLY A 7 0.51 6.20 4.00
N GLY A 8 0.86 7.48 3.94
CA GLY A 8 -0.06 8.51 3.46
C GLY A 8 -0.18 8.58 1.95
N SER A 9 -1.21 9.24 1.47
CA SER A 9 -1.45 9.48 0.04
C SER A 9 -0.79 10.77 -0.46
N ALA A 10 -0.20 11.57 0.44
CA ALA A 10 0.38 12.86 0.10
C ALA A 10 1.70 12.82 -0.66
N PRO A 11 2.64 11.89 -0.43
CA PRO A 11 3.91 11.88 -1.15
C PRO A 11 3.72 11.84 -2.67
N LYS A 12 4.43 12.72 -3.36
CA LYS A 12 4.38 12.81 -4.82
C LYS A 12 5.63 12.20 -5.44
N PRO A 13 5.55 11.73 -6.70
CA PRO A 13 6.72 11.18 -7.39
C PRO A 13 7.93 12.12 -7.29
N ASN A 14 9.09 11.54 -7.06
CA ASN A 14 10.38 12.21 -6.89
C ASN A 14 10.55 13.00 -5.58
N SER A 15 9.59 12.97 -4.67
CA SER A 15 9.79 13.54 -3.34
C SER A 15 10.62 12.56 -2.47
N PRO A 16 11.33 13.05 -1.42
CA PRO A 16 12.09 12.17 -0.53
C PRO A 16 11.24 11.06 0.09
N ALA A 17 10.05 11.38 0.55
CA ALA A 17 9.15 10.39 1.15
C ALA A 17 8.72 9.32 0.13
N TYR A 18 8.42 9.73 -1.09
CA TYR A 18 8.09 8.80 -2.17
C TYR A 18 9.27 7.88 -2.49
N ASN A 19 10.47 8.45 -2.61
CA ASN A 19 11.67 7.69 -2.92
C ASN A 19 12.02 6.68 -1.82
N ASP A 20 11.83 7.04 -0.56
CA ASP A 20 12.03 6.13 0.56
C ASP A 20 11.06 4.94 0.50
N ALA A 21 9.80 5.22 0.20
CA ALA A 21 8.78 4.17 0.06
C ALA A 21 9.08 3.26 -1.14
N LEU A 22 9.51 3.85 -2.25
CA LEU A 22 9.91 3.09 -3.43
C LEU A 22 11.06 2.14 -3.11
N MET A 23 12.07 2.62 -2.39
CA MET A 23 13.21 1.80 -1.97
C MET A 23 12.77 0.65 -1.05
N LEU A 24 11.85 0.92 -0.12
CA LEU A 24 11.32 -0.12 0.75
C LEU A 24 10.64 -1.23 -0.06
N GLY A 25 9.83 -0.85 -1.05
CA GLY A 25 9.18 -1.81 -1.94
C GLY A 25 10.18 -2.68 -2.68
N LYS A 26 11.25 -2.07 -3.21
CA LYS A 26 12.34 -2.79 -3.87
C LYS A 26 12.98 -3.81 -2.93
N LEU A 27 13.36 -3.37 -1.74
CA LEU A 27 14.05 -4.23 -0.77
C LEU A 27 13.19 -5.41 -0.33
N LEU A 28 11.92 -5.19 -0.11
CA LEU A 28 10.99 -6.26 0.26
C LEU A 28 10.86 -7.29 -0.85
N ALA A 29 10.68 -6.82 -2.07
CA ALA A 29 10.54 -7.72 -3.23
C ALA A 29 11.84 -8.49 -3.52
N GLU A 30 12.99 -7.83 -3.40
CA GLU A 30 14.28 -8.48 -3.59
C GLU A 30 14.53 -9.62 -2.59
N ARG A 31 13.87 -9.55 -1.42
CA ARG A 31 13.94 -10.58 -0.40
C ARG A 31 12.84 -11.62 -0.51
N GLY A 32 12.10 -11.62 -1.61
CA GLY A 32 11.08 -12.61 -1.90
C GLY A 32 9.74 -12.37 -1.23
N HIS A 33 9.49 -11.18 -0.68
CA HIS A 33 8.20 -10.85 -0.10
C HIS A 33 7.26 -10.27 -1.13
N SER A 34 5.97 -10.63 -1.03
CA SER A 34 4.92 -9.93 -1.77
C SER A 34 4.59 -8.67 -0.98
N VAL A 35 4.42 -7.53 -1.66
CA VAL A 35 4.01 -6.30 -1.00
C VAL A 35 2.51 -6.09 -1.17
N MET A 36 1.86 -5.65 -0.10
CA MET A 36 0.43 -5.38 -0.10
C MET A 36 0.19 -3.97 0.40
N THR A 37 -0.58 -3.20 -0.35
CA THR A 37 -0.88 -1.80 -0.02
C THR A 37 -2.35 -1.51 -0.26
N GLY A 38 -2.74 -0.29 0.07
CA GLY A 38 -4.09 0.19 -0.23
C GLY A 38 -4.38 0.42 -1.71
N GLY A 39 -3.39 0.29 -2.58
CA GLY A 39 -3.61 0.23 -4.03
C GLY A 39 -3.74 1.57 -4.75
N TYR A 40 -3.62 2.70 -4.07
CA TYR A 40 -3.82 4.02 -4.70
C TYR A 40 -2.53 4.80 -4.88
N ILE A 41 -2.50 6.06 -4.47
CA ILE A 41 -1.41 7.00 -4.74
C ILE A 41 -0.50 7.21 -3.53
N GLY A 42 0.53 8.01 -3.70
CA GLY A 42 1.46 8.36 -2.62
C GLY A 42 2.34 7.19 -2.22
N THR A 43 2.41 6.91 -0.93
CA THR A 43 3.22 5.80 -0.40
C THR A 43 2.80 4.46 -0.99
N MET A 44 1.50 4.22 -1.16
CA MET A 44 0.99 3.00 -1.76
C MET A 44 1.53 2.77 -3.17
N GLU A 45 1.50 3.82 -3.98
CA GLU A 45 2.03 3.78 -5.34
C GLU A 45 3.54 3.55 -5.34
N ALA A 46 4.27 4.28 -4.49
CA ALA A 46 5.73 4.19 -4.44
C ALA A 46 6.21 2.78 -4.08
N VAL A 47 5.62 2.16 -3.07
CA VAL A 47 5.94 0.80 -2.65
C VAL A 47 5.63 -0.19 -3.77
N SER A 48 4.46 -0.05 -4.39
CA SER A 48 4.05 -0.92 -5.50
C SER A 48 5.00 -0.80 -6.68
N ARG A 49 5.36 0.43 -7.03
CA ARG A 49 6.31 0.70 -8.12
C ARG A 49 7.68 0.10 -7.84
N GLY A 50 8.20 0.32 -6.64
CA GLY A 50 9.51 -0.21 -6.26
C GLY A 50 9.57 -1.73 -6.36
N ALA A 51 8.57 -2.41 -5.82
CA ALA A 51 8.47 -3.87 -5.91
C ALA A 51 8.33 -4.34 -7.36
N SER A 52 7.53 -3.65 -8.16
CA SER A 52 7.31 -4.01 -9.56
C SER A 52 8.58 -3.87 -10.40
N GLU A 53 9.40 -2.85 -10.12
CA GLU A 53 10.64 -2.61 -10.85
C GLU A 53 11.64 -3.77 -10.74
N VAL A 54 11.57 -4.53 -9.67
CA VAL A 54 12.44 -5.71 -9.47
C VAL A 54 11.69 -7.03 -9.68
N GLY A 55 10.55 -6.98 -10.34
CA GLY A 55 9.78 -8.17 -10.67
C GLY A 55 9.01 -8.80 -9.51
N GLY A 56 8.79 -8.06 -8.44
CA GLY A 56 8.07 -8.56 -7.28
C GLY A 56 6.56 -8.65 -7.48
N HIS A 57 5.89 -9.40 -6.60
CA HIS A 57 4.45 -9.50 -6.62
C HIS A 57 3.82 -8.36 -5.81
N VAL A 58 2.86 -7.68 -6.41
CA VAL A 58 2.21 -6.50 -5.82
C VAL A 58 0.71 -6.75 -5.69
N ILE A 59 0.22 -6.68 -4.45
CA ILE A 59 -1.20 -6.83 -4.14
C ILE A 59 -1.74 -5.46 -3.73
N GLY A 60 -2.79 -5.00 -4.40
CA GLY A 60 -3.46 -3.76 -4.06
C GLY A 60 -4.87 -4.04 -3.56
N LEU A 61 -5.19 -3.56 -2.37
CA LEU A 61 -6.54 -3.66 -1.80
C LEU A 61 -7.28 -2.36 -2.06
N THR A 62 -8.24 -2.42 -2.96
CA THR A 62 -9.00 -1.25 -3.41
C THR A 62 -10.38 -1.23 -2.79
N CYS A 63 -11.06 -0.10 -2.91
CA CYS A 63 -12.33 0.12 -2.22
C CYS A 63 -13.27 0.97 -3.05
N GLU A 64 -14.47 0.45 -3.28
CA GLU A 64 -15.51 1.17 -4.01
C GLU A 64 -15.92 2.47 -3.29
N GLU A 65 -15.98 2.42 -1.97
CA GLU A 65 -16.35 3.58 -1.15
C GLU A 65 -15.37 4.74 -1.33
N ILE A 66 -14.05 4.46 -1.32
CA ILE A 66 -13.03 5.49 -1.56
C ILE A 66 -13.17 6.08 -2.95
N GLU A 67 -13.35 5.23 -3.96
CA GLU A 67 -13.45 5.68 -5.35
C GLU A 67 -14.71 6.48 -5.63
N SER A 68 -15.75 6.31 -4.79
CA SER A 68 -16.95 7.11 -4.89
C SER A 68 -16.78 8.52 -4.32
N TRP A 69 -15.84 8.72 -3.39
CA TRP A 69 -15.61 10.03 -2.76
C TRP A 69 -14.48 10.82 -3.41
N ARG A 70 -13.49 10.15 -3.95
CA ARG A 70 -12.30 10.77 -4.50
C ARG A 70 -12.12 10.36 -5.95
N ASP A 71 -11.52 11.25 -6.71
CA ASP A 71 -11.15 10.95 -8.09
C ASP A 71 -9.80 10.22 -8.07
N VAL A 72 -9.81 8.99 -7.56
CA VAL A 72 -8.62 8.14 -7.49
C VAL A 72 -8.91 6.79 -8.12
N ARG A 73 -7.87 6.18 -8.68
CA ARG A 73 -7.94 4.87 -9.30
C ARG A 73 -6.77 4.02 -8.81
N PRO A 74 -6.89 2.69 -8.88
CA PRO A 74 -5.78 1.81 -8.55
C PRO A 74 -4.55 2.17 -9.39
N ASN A 75 -3.37 2.14 -8.77
CA ASN A 75 -2.15 2.47 -9.51
C ASN A 75 -1.78 1.35 -10.48
N GLN A 76 -0.98 1.70 -11.48
CA GLN A 76 -0.66 0.81 -12.59
C GLN A 76 0.31 -0.34 -12.24
N TRP A 77 0.93 -0.31 -11.07
CA TRP A 77 1.92 -1.33 -10.66
C TRP A 77 1.33 -2.50 -9.88
N ILE A 78 0.01 -2.48 -9.63
CA ILE A 78 -0.68 -3.58 -8.97
C ILE A 78 -0.76 -4.76 -9.93
N LYS A 79 -0.34 -5.93 -9.47
CA LYS A 79 -0.44 -7.17 -10.24
C LYS A 79 -1.67 -7.98 -9.84
N GLU A 80 -2.09 -7.87 -8.59
CA GLU A 80 -3.26 -8.56 -8.08
C GLU A 80 -4.11 -7.58 -7.29
N GLU A 81 -5.34 -7.35 -7.72
CA GLU A 81 -6.25 -6.43 -7.04
C GLU A 81 -7.29 -7.21 -6.23
N TRP A 82 -7.39 -6.89 -4.95
CA TRP A 82 -8.46 -7.38 -4.08
C TRP A 82 -9.40 -6.21 -3.81
N ARG A 83 -10.60 -6.30 -4.36
CA ARG A 83 -11.56 -5.19 -4.31
C ARG A 83 -12.59 -5.41 -3.21
N TYR A 84 -12.81 -4.38 -2.40
CA TYR A 84 -13.74 -4.39 -1.28
C TYR A 84 -14.79 -3.28 -1.47
N ALA A 85 -15.99 -3.48 -0.90
CA ALA A 85 -17.06 -2.49 -0.99
C ALA A 85 -16.84 -1.32 -0.03
N THR A 86 -16.37 -1.59 1.19
CA THR A 86 -16.24 -0.58 2.24
C THR A 86 -14.81 -0.42 2.73
N LEU A 87 -14.55 0.77 3.32
CA LEU A 87 -13.26 1.08 3.95
C LEU A 87 -12.93 0.09 5.06
N LYS A 88 -13.93 -0.27 5.86
CA LYS A 88 -13.73 -1.17 6.99
C LYS A 88 -13.29 -2.56 6.55
N GLU A 89 -13.94 -3.10 5.53
CA GLU A 89 -13.56 -4.41 4.98
C GLU A 89 -12.13 -4.39 4.44
N ARG A 90 -11.78 -3.35 3.68
CA ARG A 90 -10.45 -3.18 3.12
C ARG A 90 -9.37 -3.08 4.21
N LEU A 91 -9.63 -2.25 5.24
CA LEU A 91 -8.72 -2.07 6.34
C LEU A 91 -8.50 -3.37 7.12
N ASN A 92 -9.57 -4.09 7.41
CA ASN A 92 -9.47 -5.38 8.09
C ASN A 92 -8.63 -6.37 7.28
N ALA A 93 -8.83 -6.42 5.97
CA ALA A 93 -8.05 -7.30 5.10
C ALA A 93 -6.56 -6.94 5.08
N LEU A 94 -6.23 -5.64 5.04
CA LEU A 94 -4.84 -5.18 5.10
C LEU A 94 -4.14 -5.64 6.37
N ILE A 95 -4.87 -5.70 7.47
CA ILE A 95 -4.35 -6.10 8.77
C ILE A 95 -4.31 -7.63 8.90
N GLU A 96 -5.37 -8.32 8.51
CA GLU A 96 -5.53 -9.75 8.75
C GLU A 96 -4.82 -10.66 7.74
N LYS A 97 -4.65 -10.18 6.51
CA LYS A 97 -4.12 -11.00 5.42
C LYS A 97 -2.60 -10.90 5.26
N CYS A 98 -1.93 -10.10 6.07
CA CYS A 98 -0.47 -9.97 6.00
C CYS A 98 0.22 -10.83 7.05
N ASP A 99 1.48 -11.13 6.79
CA ASP A 99 2.37 -11.82 7.74
C ASP A 99 3.19 -10.83 8.55
N ALA A 100 3.44 -9.64 7.99
CA ALA A 100 4.19 -8.57 8.63
C ALA A 100 3.70 -7.23 8.07
N ALA A 101 3.99 -6.14 8.79
CA ALA A 101 3.60 -4.80 8.37
C ALA A 101 4.69 -3.78 8.66
N PHE A 102 4.80 -2.79 7.77
CA PHE A 102 5.62 -1.61 7.95
C PHE A 102 4.71 -0.38 7.88
N ALA A 103 5.02 0.62 8.71
CA ALA A 103 4.30 1.89 8.69
C ALA A 103 5.29 3.00 8.41
N LEU A 104 5.02 3.78 7.37
CA LEU A 104 5.79 4.96 7.03
C LEU A 104 5.04 6.22 7.48
N PRO A 105 5.73 7.35 7.68
CA PRO A 105 5.05 8.58 8.08
C PRO A 105 3.87 8.90 7.17
N GLY A 106 2.74 9.24 7.75
CA GLY A 106 1.53 9.53 7.00
C GLY A 106 0.53 10.34 7.81
N GLY A 107 -0.68 10.46 7.29
CA GLY A 107 -1.75 11.23 7.92
C GLY A 107 -2.52 10.45 8.98
N PRO A 108 -3.69 10.98 9.41
CA PRO A 108 -4.53 10.33 10.43
C PRO A 108 -4.95 8.90 10.10
N GLY A 109 -5.13 8.60 8.80
CA GLY A 109 -5.48 7.25 8.37
C GLY A 109 -4.41 6.23 8.75
N THR A 110 -3.13 6.56 8.52
CA THR A 110 -2.00 5.70 8.87
C THR A 110 -1.93 5.45 10.37
N LEU A 111 -2.17 6.48 11.19
CA LEU A 111 -2.19 6.33 12.64
C LEU A 111 -3.30 5.38 13.08
N THR A 112 -4.48 5.49 12.49
CA THR A 112 -5.61 4.60 12.77
C THR A 112 -5.25 3.15 12.41
N GLU A 113 -4.64 2.94 11.26
CA GLU A 113 -4.20 1.63 10.80
C GLU A 113 -3.20 0.99 11.77
N ILE A 114 -2.22 1.76 12.21
CA ILE A 114 -1.22 1.30 13.20
C ILE A 114 -1.91 0.91 14.51
N SER A 115 -2.83 1.73 14.99
CA SER A 115 -3.55 1.49 16.24
C SER A 115 -4.35 0.19 16.20
N LEU A 116 -4.93 -0.13 15.08
CA LEU A 116 -5.72 -1.35 14.90
C LEU A 116 -4.86 -2.61 14.84
N MET A 117 -3.57 -2.48 14.52
CA MET A 117 -2.64 -3.62 14.51
C MET A 117 -2.11 -3.96 15.90
N TRP A 118 -2.18 -3.03 16.82
CA TRP A 118 -1.79 -3.23 18.21
C TRP A 118 -2.94 -3.83 18.99
#